data_edf4e3b5bb4a75ab54eda13035cb8bb8
#
_entry.id   edf4e3b5bb4a75ab54eda13035cb8bb8
#
_cell.length_a   1.000
_cell.length_b   1.000
_cell.length_c   1.000
_cell.angle_alpha   90.00
_cell.angle_beta   90.00
_cell.angle_gamma   90.00
#
_symmetry.space_group_name_H-M   'P 1'
#
loop_
_entity.id
_entity.type
_entity.pdbx_description
1 polymer ?
#
loop_
_entity_poly.entity_id
_entity_poly.type
_entity_poly.pdbx_seq_one_letter_code
_entity_poly.pdbx_strand_id
1 'polypeptide(L)'
;AELYAASQLKIYLEKASFAAIPYFSDRCEKRTPEIRVGRNVRGNTDRSDGIGDEGFKIYTDGEDIVICGRTPRGTVYGVYRFLEEIIGFRCFTKDIEAFDKRGKIAVSDIDITENPSFEYRDTYFRGAFDCDYAVKNRLNSSLALIPDEKGGRTKFYNFHYSLVDGVRLKQNGQLCLTNEDAVNEAIKRVKEWIRSRPDCKVFSVAQNDWSNNCTCPKCRETDEKEGSPSGSIIYFVNRIAEEIEKEYPDVLIHTFAYQYSRKAPKFICPRDNVIVRLCNIECSWDENLREKKANSPESYTAEFVGNITDWGKISKHLYIWD
;
A
#
# COMPACT_ATOMS: atom_id res chain seq x y z
N ALA A 1 15.99 -5.19 10.83
CA ALA A 1 15.80 -5.24 9.39
C ALA A 1 17.10 -5.09 8.60
N GLU A 2 18.01 -4.15 8.95
CA GLU A 2 19.26 -3.95 8.20
C GLU A 2 20.21 -5.16 8.30
N LEU A 3 20.30 -5.83 9.45
CA LEU A 3 21.02 -7.11 9.56
C LEU A 3 20.41 -8.21 8.70
N TYR A 4 19.08 -8.26 8.63
CA TYR A 4 18.39 -9.16 7.72
C TYR A 4 18.74 -8.82 6.26
N ALA A 5 18.67 -7.55 5.88
CA ALA A 5 19.02 -7.08 4.54
C ALA A 5 20.44 -7.50 4.15
N ALA A 6 21.44 -7.24 5.02
CA ALA A 6 22.83 -7.63 4.78
C ALA A 6 23.00 -9.15 4.68
N SER A 7 22.29 -9.93 5.51
CA SER A 7 22.32 -11.40 5.44
C SER A 7 21.73 -11.93 4.14
N GLN A 8 20.62 -11.35 3.65
CA GLN A 8 20.02 -11.74 2.37
C GLN A 8 20.96 -11.40 1.19
N LEU A 9 21.55 -10.21 1.19
CA LEU A 9 22.55 -9.83 0.20
C LEU A 9 23.69 -10.87 0.13
N LYS A 10 24.27 -11.20 1.28
CA LYS A 10 25.31 -12.23 1.39
C LYS A 10 24.85 -13.56 0.80
N ILE A 11 23.71 -14.08 1.25
CA ILE A 11 23.20 -15.40 0.85
C ILE A 11 23.04 -15.49 -0.67
N TYR A 12 22.44 -14.49 -1.31
CA TYR A 12 22.20 -14.54 -2.75
C TYR A 12 23.45 -14.30 -3.57
N LEU A 13 24.35 -13.42 -3.13
CA LEU A 13 25.62 -13.24 -3.82
C LEU A 13 26.52 -14.48 -3.70
N GLU A 14 26.57 -15.17 -2.56
CA GLU A 14 27.28 -16.45 -2.42
C GLU A 14 26.71 -17.53 -3.32
N LYS A 15 25.38 -17.66 -3.37
CA LYS A 15 24.71 -18.60 -4.27
C LYS A 15 24.98 -18.32 -5.76
N ALA A 16 25.12 -17.05 -6.11
CA ALA A 16 25.33 -16.63 -7.50
C ALA A 16 26.81 -16.72 -7.93
N SER A 17 27.76 -16.40 -7.03
CA SER A 17 29.19 -16.37 -7.33
C SER A 17 29.95 -17.65 -6.98
N PHE A 18 29.35 -18.55 -6.20
CA PHE A 18 30.00 -19.72 -5.59
C PHE A 18 31.20 -19.39 -4.68
N ALA A 19 31.28 -18.14 -4.20
CA ALA A 19 32.35 -17.66 -3.35
C ALA A 19 31.81 -17.31 -1.96
N ALA A 20 32.59 -17.55 -0.91
CA ALA A 20 32.27 -17.11 0.44
C ALA A 20 32.39 -15.59 0.53
N ILE A 21 31.35 -14.91 0.97
CA ILE A 21 31.33 -13.45 1.14
C ILE A 21 31.24 -13.15 2.64
N PRO A 22 32.29 -12.65 3.25
CA PRO A 22 32.26 -12.27 4.66
C PRO A 22 31.42 -11.00 4.84
N TYR A 23 30.70 -10.88 5.96
CA TYR A 23 30.10 -9.61 6.34
C TYR A 23 30.48 -9.27 7.79
N PHE A 24 30.57 -7.99 8.07
CA PHE A 24 31.08 -7.45 9.30
C PHE A 24 30.23 -6.30 9.80
N SER A 25 30.32 -6.04 11.11
CA SER A 25 29.79 -4.79 11.64
C SER A 25 30.61 -3.60 11.11
N ASP A 26 30.00 -2.48 10.92
CA ASP A 26 30.61 -1.19 10.56
C ASP A 26 31.62 -0.66 11.63
N ARG A 27 31.64 -1.28 12.79
CA ARG A 27 32.63 -1.00 13.86
C ARG A 27 33.97 -1.69 13.67
N CYS A 28 34.06 -2.64 12.74
CA CYS A 28 35.32 -3.30 12.39
C CYS A 28 36.15 -2.38 11.49
N GLU A 29 37.42 -2.68 11.29
CA GLU A 29 38.30 -2.00 10.35
C GLU A 29 37.71 -2.04 8.93
N LYS A 30 37.81 -0.90 8.22
CA LYS A 30 37.27 -0.78 6.84
C LYS A 30 38.09 -1.69 5.91
N ARG A 31 37.37 -2.35 5.00
CA ARG A 31 37.92 -3.19 3.93
C ARG A 31 37.41 -2.68 2.60
N THR A 32 38.30 -2.17 1.78
CA THR A 32 37.94 -1.64 0.45
C THR A 32 38.27 -2.66 -0.64
N PRO A 33 37.36 -2.98 -1.59
CA PRO A 33 35.98 -2.49 -1.69
C PRO A 33 35.02 -3.19 -0.74
N GLU A 34 33.96 -2.49 -0.30
CA GLU A 34 32.90 -3.07 0.54
C GLU A 34 31.50 -2.66 0.06
N ILE A 35 30.48 -3.48 0.34
CA ILE A 35 29.07 -3.11 0.16
C ILE A 35 28.52 -2.72 1.52
N ARG A 36 28.17 -1.46 1.69
CA ARG A 36 27.60 -0.89 2.90
C ARG A 36 26.08 -0.96 2.87
N VAL A 37 25.46 -1.62 3.85
CA VAL A 37 24.02 -1.83 3.92
C VAL A 37 23.44 -1.10 5.13
N GLY A 38 22.46 -0.22 4.89
CA GLY A 38 21.76 0.54 5.92
C GLY A 38 22.57 1.73 6.45
N ARG A 39 22.13 2.24 7.60
CA ARG A 39 22.82 3.32 8.31
C ARG A 39 24.09 2.78 8.96
N ASN A 40 25.20 3.40 8.70
CA ASN A 40 26.49 2.99 9.25
C ASN A 40 27.34 4.18 9.69
N VAL A 41 28.37 3.94 10.50
CA VAL A 41 29.28 4.97 11.05
C VAL A 41 30.35 5.44 10.06
N ARG A 42 30.49 4.82 8.89
CA ARG A 42 31.63 5.00 7.98
C ARG A 42 31.43 6.03 6.88
N GLY A 43 30.35 6.77 6.91
CA GLY A 43 30.10 7.80 5.92
C GLY A 43 28.78 8.49 6.09
N ASN A 44 28.58 9.57 5.38
CA ASN A 44 27.32 10.29 5.34
C ASN A 44 26.30 9.47 4.53
N THR A 45 25.68 8.48 5.19
CA THR A 45 24.60 7.67 4.61
C THR A 45 23.26 8.39 4.62
N ASP A 46 23.22 9.62 5.12
CA ASP A 46 22.00 10.43 5.19
C ASP A 46 21.70 11.11 3.84
N ARG A 47 21.67 10.31 2.79
CA ARG A 47 21.07 10.69 1.50
C ARG A 47 19.59 10.35 1.45
N SER A 48 18.92 10.39 2.60
CA SER A 48 17.47 10.13 2.69
C SER A 48 16.61 11.27 2.15
N ASP A 49 17.22 12.41 1.83
CA ASP A 49 16.52 13.55 1.25
C ASP A 49 15.83 13.17 -0.07
N GLY A 50 14.56 13.50 -0.17
CA GLY A 50 13.74 13.26 -1.36
C GLY A 50 13.22 11.83 -1.50
N ILE A 51 13.43 10.94 -0.51
CA ILE A 51 12.85 9.60 -0.50
C ILE A 51 11.84 9.41 0.64
N GLY A 52 10.76 8.68 0.37
CA GLY A 52 9.73 8.33 1.35
C GLY A 52 10.16 7.18 2.27
N ASP A 53 9.30 6.81 3.21
CA ASP A 53 9.60 5.80 4.25
C ASP A 53 10.05 4.43 3.69
N GLU A 54 9.54 4.05 2.53
CA GLU A 54 9.91 2.80 1.85
C GLU A 54 10.85 3.04 0.65
N GLY A 55 11.30 4.29 0.46
CA GLY A 55 12.28 4.66 -0.55
C GLY A 55 13.70 4.24 -0.15
N PHE A 56 14.57 4.12 -1.16
CA PHE A 56 15.96 3.74 -0.99
C PHE A 56 16.86 4.32 -2.09
N LYS A 57 18.16 4.33 -1.80
CA LYS A 57 19.22 4.67 -2.75
C LYS A 57 20.27 3.56 -2.79
N ILE A 58 20.79 3.32 -3.99
CA ILE A 58 21.90 2.41 -4.25
C ILE A 58 22.89 3.19 -5.11
N TYR A 59 24.10 3.40 -4.61
CA TYR A 59 25.09 4.20 -5.35
C TYR A 59 26.51 3.77 -5.09
N THR A 60 27.38 4.04 -6.05
CA THR A 60 28.85 3.90 -5.93
C THR A 60 29.42 5.09 -5.15
N ASP A 61 30.28 4.83 -4.18
CA ASP A 61 31.00 5.80 -3.37
C ASP A 61 32.50 5.44 -3.36
N GLY A 62 33.23 5.98 -4.32
CA GLY A 62 34.58 5.53 -4.62
C GLY A 62 34.61 4.11 -5.14
N GLU A 63 35.28 3.20 -4.42
CA GLU A 63 35.30 1.75 -4.74
C GLU A 63 34.20 0.98 -4.03
N ASP A 64 33.45 1.63 -3.12
CA ASP A 64 32.40 1.02 -2.33
C ASP A 64 31.02 1.17 -2.98
N ILE A 65 30.09 0.30 -2.60
CA ILE A 65 28.68 0.41 -2.96
C ILE A 65 27.89 0.69 -1.67
N VAL A 66 26.94 1.60 -1.73
CA VAL A 66 26.05 1.94 -0.62
C VAL A 66 24.62 1.58 -0.97
N ILE A 67 23.94 0.85 -0.09
CA ILE A 67 22.53 0.53 -0.17
C ILE A 67 21.88 1.05 1.10
N CYS A 68 21.08 2.11 1.01
CA CYS A 68 20.45 2.72 2.17
C CYS A 68 19.00 3.13 1.88
N GLY A 69 18.09 2.86 2.81
CA GLY A 69 16.72 3.34 2.82
C GLY A 69 16.52 4.47 3.81
N ARG A 70 15.43 5.24 3.65
CA ARG A 70 15.03 6.22 4.68
C ARG A 70 14.68 5.51 5.99
N THR A 71 14.06 4.35 5.91
CA THR A 71 13.79 3.46 7.04
C THR A 71 14.48 2.11 6.84
N PRO A 72 14.60 1.28 7.88
CA PRO A 72 15.14 -0.07 7.75
C PRO A 72 14.38 -0.93 6.70
N ARG A 73 13.08 -0.70 6.48
CA ARG A 73 12.30 -1.36 5.42
C ARG A 73 12.78 -0.94 4.03
N GLY A 74 12.99 0.36 3.81
CA GLY A 74 13.56 0.86 2.55
C GLY A 74 14.92 0.23 2.25
N THR A 75 15.76 0.03 3.27
CA THR A 75 17.05 -0.68 3.11
C THR A 75 16.87 -2.13 2.64
N VAL A 76 15.89 -2.86 3.21
CA VAL A 76 15.58 -4.23 2.77
C VAL A 76 15.14 -4.24 1.30
N TYR A 77 14.28 -3.31 0.89
CA TYR A 77 13.83 -3.17 -0.49
C TYR A 77 14.98 -2.81 -1.44
N GLY A 78 15.90 -1.93 -1.00
CA GLY A 78 17.11 -1.59 -1.75
C GLY A 78 18.01 -2.79 -1.99
N VAL A 79 18.15 -3.68 -1.02
CA VAL A 79 18.95 -4.92 -1.20
C VAL A 79 18.29 -5.83 -2.25
N TYR A 80 16.99 -6.05 -2.22
CA TYR A 80 16.34 -6.88 -3.25
C TYR A 80 16.38 -6.22 -4.62
N ARG A 81 16.27 -4.90 -4.71
CA ARG A 81 16.44 -4.16 -5.97
C ARG A 81 17.88 -4.30 -6.52
N PHE A 82 18.88 -4.23 -5.66
CA PHE A 82 20.27 -4.48 -6.03
C PHE A 82 20.47 -5.90 -6.56
N LEU A 83 19.92 -6.91 -5.89
CA LEU A 83 19.98 -8.30 -6.36
C LEU A 83 19.25 -8.49 -7.70
N GLU A 84 18.14 -7.80 -7.93
CA GLU A 84 17.45 -7.80 -9.24
C GLU A 84 18.36 -7.26 -10.33
N GLU A 85 19.06 -6.15 -10.07
CA GLU A 85 19.96 -5.49 -11.04
C GLU A 85 21.19 -6.34 -11.34
N ILE A 86 21.85 -6.88 -10.32
CA ILE A 86 23.18 -7.47 -10.46
C ILE A 86 23.13 -8.94 -10.87
N ILE A 87 22.19 -9.70 -10.35
CA ILE A 87 22.08 -11.14 -10.61
C ILE A 87 20.73 -11.57 -11.19
N GLY A 88 19.88 -10.62 -11.61
CA GLY A 88 18.58 -10.93 -12.19
C GLY A 88 17.61 -11.62 -11.22
N PHE A 89 17.74 -11.38 -9.91
CA PHE A 89 16.89 -12.01 -8.90
C PHE A 89 15.40 -11.78 -9.16
N ARG A 90 14.61 -12.84 -9.07
CA ARG A 90 13.13 -12.79 -9.12
C ARG A 90 12.55 -13.80 -8.12
N CYS A 91 11.52 -13.40 -7.41
CA CYS A 91 10.73 -14.25 -6.53
C CYS A 91 9.31 -14.40 -7.12
N PHE A 92 9.04 -15.51 -7.80
CA PHE A 92 7.75 -15.75 -8.49
C PHE A 92 6.67 -16.27 -7.54
N THR A 93 7.07 -17.13 -6.61
CA THR A 93 6.22 -17.62 -5.52
C THR A 93 7.06 -17.75 -4.26
N LYS A 94 6.44 -18.08 -3.13
CA LYS A 94 7.19 -18.35 -1.89
C LYS A 94 8.21 -19.48 -2.02
N ASP A 95 8.02 -20.39 -2.97
CA ASP A 95 8.84 -21.60 -3.19
C ASP A 95 9.67 -21.53 -4.48
N ILE A 96 9.45 -20.55 -5.36
CA ILE A 96 10.10 -20.45 -6.67
C ILE A 96 10.81 -19.10 -6.79
N GLU A 97 12.13 -19.20 -6.88
CA GLU A 97 13.02 -18.06 -7.10
C GLU A 97 13.94 -18.35 -8.29
N ALA A 98 14.33 -17.31 -9.00
CA ALA A 98 15.32 -17.39 -10.07
C ALA A 98 16.38 -16.29 -9.89
N PHE A 99 17.60 -16.61 -10.23
CA PHE A 99 18.73 -15.65 -10.34
C PHE A 99 19.84 -16.28 -11.17
N ASP A 100 20.67 -15.45 -11.77
CA ASP A 100 21.79 -15.87 -12.58
C ASP A 100 22.93 -16.40 -11.68
N LYS A 101 23.44 -17.58 -12.01
CA LYS A 101 24.64 -18.14 -11.40
C LYS A 101 25.82 -17.82 -12.30
N ARG A 102 26.68 -16.90 -11.82
CA ARG A 102 27.84 -16.41 -12.56
C ARG A 102 29.07 -16.54 -11.66
N GLY A 103 30.04 -17.33 -11.98
CA GLY A 103 31.25 -17.48 -11.12
C GLY A 103 31.97 -16.15 -10.78
N LYS A 104 31.76 -15.10 -11.60
CA LYS A 104 32.26 -13.73 -11.34
C LYS A 104 31.09 -12.75 -11.47
N ILE A 105 30.89 -11.95 -10.42
CA ILE A 105 29.95 -10.84 -10.40
C ILE A 105 30.79 -9.55 -10.46
N ALA A 106 30.53 -8.72 -11.47
CA ALA A 106 31.09 -7.40 -11.61
C ALA A 106 29.99 -6.36 -11.49
N VAL A 107 30.23 -5.32 -10.75
CA VAL A 107 29.32 -4.19 -10.60
C VAL A 107 30.03 -2.98 -11.19
N SER A 108 29.43 -2.33 -12.20
CA SER A 108 29.85 -1.03 -12.71
C SER A 108 29.32 0.07 -11.79
N ASP A 109 29.64 1.32 -12.11
CA ASP A 109 29.04 2.47 -11.42
C ASP A 109 27.52 2.36 -11.41
N ILE A 110 26.93 2.53 -10.24
CA ILE A 110 25.50 2.41 -10.02
C ILE A 110 25.00 3.67 -9.30
N ASP A 111 23.86 4.20 -9.73
CA ASP A 111 23.15 5.29 -9.05
C ASP A 111 21.64 5.08 -9.26
N ILE A 112 20.99 4.47 -8.30
CA ILE A 112 19.56 4.17 -8.31
C ILE A 112 18.91 4.85 -7.12
N THR A 113 17.88 5.65 -7.39
CA THR A 113 16.99 6.21 -6.37
C THR A 113 15.58 5.79 -6.71
N GLU A 114 14.94 5.05 -5.81
CA GLU A 114 13.56 4.61 -5.98
C GLU A 114 12.68 4.99 -4.80
N ASN A 115 11.49 5.46 -5.14
CA ASN A 115 10.36 5.60 -4.23
C ASN A 115 9.21 4.75 -4.78
N PRO A 116 8.52 3.97 -3.96
CA PRO A 116 7.29 3.33 -4.40
C PRO A 116 6.28 4.37 -4.89
N SER A 117 5.77 4.19 -6.11
CA SER A 117 4.73 5.08 -6.66
C SER A 117 3.41 4.97 -5.91
N PHE A 118 3.16 3.85 -5.26
CA PHE A 118 1.97 3.59 -4.45
C PHE A 118 2.35 3.34 -2.99
N GLU A 119 1.65 4.01 -2.09
CA GLU A 119 1.83 3.86 -0.66
C GLU A 119 1.42 2.47 -0.16
N TYR A 120 0.38 1.88 -0.75
CA TYR A 120 -0.11 0.54 -0.45
C TYR A 120 0.01 -0.37 -1.66
N ARG A 121 0.64 -1.54 -1.48
CA ARG A 121 0.90 -2.52 -2.53
C ARG A 121 0.55 -3.90 -2.02
N ASP A 122 -0.54 -4.44 -2.53
CA ASP A 122 -1.08 -5.73 -2.13
C ASP A 122 -1.66 -6.43 -3.36
N THR A 123 -1.29 -7.65 -3.59
CA THR A 123 -1.80 -8.44 -4.72
C THR A 123 -3.03 -9.27 -4.35
N TYR A 124 -3.44 -9.30 -3.09
CA TYR A 124 -4.52 -10.12 -2.55
C TYR A 124 -4.52 -11.59 -3.03
N PHE A 125 -3.37 -12.07 -3.33
CA PHE A 125 -3.10 -13.45 -3.76
C PHE A 125 -2.57 -14.23 -2.54
N ARG A 126 -3.09 -15.42 -2.30
CA ARG A 126 -2.77 -16.19 -1.07
C ARG A 126 -1.27 -16.38 -0.84
N GLY A 127 -0.49 -16.57 -1.90
CA GLY A 127 0.97 -16.67 -1.79
C GLY A 127 1.65 -15.39 -1.31
N ALA A 128 1.04 -14.22 -1.53
CA ALA A 128 1.55 -12.93 -1.09
C ALA A 128 1.31 -12.64 0.41
N PHE A 129 0.57 -13.51 1.11
CA PHE A 129 0.43 -13.45 2.57
C PHE A 129 1.65 -14.05 3.28
N ASP A 130 2.51 -14.77 2.55
CA ASP A 130 3.83 -15.15 3.05
C ASP A 130 4.72 -13.91 3.17
N CYS A 131 5.32 -13.71 4.36
CA CYS A 131 6.08 -12.51 4.65
C CYS A 131 7.39 -12.42 3.84
N ASP A 132 8.02 -13.55 3.53
CA ASP A 132 9.25 -13.56 2.73
C ASP A 132 8.97 -13.22 1.27
N TYR A 133 7.90 -13.78 0.71
CA TYR A 133 7.44 -13.40 -0.62
C TYR A 133 7.10 -11.91 -0.71
N ALA A 134 6.33 -11.41 0.26
CA ALA A 134 5.94 -10.01 0.31
C ALA A 134 7.15 -9.07 0.34
N VAL A 135 8.11 -9.33 1.22
CA VAL A 135 9.32 -8.51 1.37
C VAL A 135 10.19 -8.54 0.11
N LYS A 136 10.39 -9.72 -0.49
CA LYS A 136 11.17 -9.91 -1.72
C LYS A 136 10.56 -9.17 -2.93
N ASN A 137 9.23 -9.07 -2.97
CA ASN A 137 8.50 -8.34 -4.01
C ASN A 137 8.14 -6.91 -3.63
N ARG A 138 8.68 -6.39 -2.53
CA ARG A 138 8.43 -5.02 -2.03
C ARG A 138 6.95 -4.71 -1.80
N LEU A 139 6.16 -5.73 -1.45
CA LEU A 139 4.76 -5.59 -1.03
C LEU A 139 4.70 -5.16 0.44
N ASN A 140 3.62 -4.46 0.79
CA ASN A 140 3.38 -4.01 2.15
C ASN A 140 1.94 -4.30 2.61
N SER A 141 1.41 -5.43 2.18
CA SER A 141 0.07 -5.91 2.58
C SER A 141 -0.08 -6.01 4.09
N SER A 142 -1.22 -5.62 4.60
CA SER A 142 -1.59 -5.82 6.01
C SER A 142 -1.74 -7.30 6.39
N LEU A 143 -1.91 -8.19 5.41
CA LEU A 143 -2.08 -9.62 5.59
C LEU A 143 -0.75 -10.40 5.66
N ALA A 144 0.34 -9.84 5.15
CA ALA A 144 1.64 -10.51 5.13
C ALA A 144 2.31 -10.60 6.51
N LEU A 145 1.82 -9.88 7.53
CA LEU A 145 2.30 -9.88 8.91
C LEU A 145 3.83 -9.81 9.03
N ILE A 146 4.45 -8.91 8.27
CA ILE A 146 5.91 -8.77 8.19
C ILE A 146 6.49 -8.45 9.57
N PRO A 147 7.42 -9.26 10.11
CA PRO A 147 8.00 -9.02 11.43
C PRO A 147 9.05 -7.90 11.40
N ASP A 148 9.37 -7.32 12.57
CA ASP A 148 10.23 -6.14 12.69
C ASP A 148 11.64 -6.36 12.14
N GLU A 149 12.18 -7.57 12.27
CA GLU A 149 13.48 -7.93 11.69
C GLU A 149 13.49 -7.90 10.15
N LYS A 150 12.33 -7.95 9.49
CA LYS A 150 12.18 -7.86 8.03
C LYS A 150 11.59 -6.54 7.56
N GLY A 151 11.44 -5.56 8.44
CA GLY A 151 10.93 -4.22 8.13
C GLY A 151 9.64 -3.83 8.84
N GLY A 152 9.06 -4.74 9.62
CA GLY A 152 7.90 -4.50 10.47
C GLY A 152 6.56 -4.51 9.75
N ARG A 153 5.48 -4.40 10.52
CA ARG A 153 4.11 -4.36 10.02
C ARG A 153 3.82 -3.06 9.29
N THR A 154 2.81 -3.10 8.44
CA THR A 154 2.29 -1.91 7.77
C THR A 154 1.39 -1.10 8.70
N LYS A 155 1.21 0.18 8.37
CA LYS A 155 0.30 1.08 9.09
C LYS A 155 -1.19 0.85 8.79
N PHE A 156 -1.52 -0.14 7.94
CA PHE A 156 -2.88 -0.40 7.49
C PHE A 156 -3.56 -1.45 8.37
N TYR A 157 -4.77 -1.16 8.82
CA TYR A 157 -5.60 -2.06 9.60
C TYR A 157 -6.89 -2.36 8.84
N ASN A 158 -7.17 -3.65 8.69
CA ASN A 158 -8.45 -4.15 8.23
C ASN A 158 -8.92 -3.55 6.89
N PHE A 159 -8.06 -3.65 5.87
CA PHE A 159 -8.28 -3.07 4.55
C PHE A 159 -9.38 -3.77 3.73
N HIS A 160 -9.98 -4.82 4.28
CA HIS A 160 -11.01 -5.62 3.64
C HIS A 160 -12.25 -5.68 4.52
N TYR A 161 -13.40 -5.32 3.96
CA TYR A 161 -14.75 -5.57 4.49
C TYR A 161 -14.94 -5.32 5.99
N SER A 162 -14.70 -4.14 6.48
CA SER A 162 -15.08 -3.85 7.84
C SER A 162 -16.22 -2.87 7.88
N LEU A 163 -17.40 -3.38 7.66
CA LEU A 163 -18.50 -2.73 8.29
C LEU A 163 -18.36 -2.83 9.80
N VAL A 164 -18.88 -1.82 10.43
CA VAL A 164 -19.03 -1.72 11.86
C VAL A 164 -19.75 -2.95 12.38
N ASP A 165 -19.00 -4.03 12.65
CA ASP A 165 -19.53 -5.26 13.19
C ASP A 165 -20.37 -4.97 14.44
N GLY A 166 -21.59 -5.51 14.48
CA GLY A 166 -22.49 -5.34 15.60
C GLY A 166 -23.44 -4.14 15.53
N VAL A 167 -23.35 -3.26 14.54
CA VAL A 167 -24.45 -2.34 14.23
C VAL A 167 -25.54 -3.12 13.51
N ARG A 168 -26.77 -3.12 14.04
CA ARG A 168 -27.89 -3.79 13.39
C ARG A 168 -28.09 -3.23 11.99
N LEU A 169 -27.81 -4.06 11.00
CA LEU A 169 -28.08 -3.79 9.61
C LEU A 169 -29.61 -3.65 9.43
N LYS A 170 -30.04 -2.53 8.90
CA LYS A 170 -31.42 -2.45 8.40
C LYS A 170 -31.48 -3.16 7.06
N GLN A 171 -32.56 -3.85 6.83
CA GLN A 171 -32.99 -4.57 5.63
C GLN A 171 -31.94 -4.66 4.52
N ASN A 172 -31.62 -5.86 4.10
CA ASN A 172 -30.77 -6.18 2.96
C ASN A 172 -29.24 -6.06 3.11
N GLY A 173 -28.69 -6.04 4.32
CA GLY A 173 -27.25 -6.19 4.51
C GLY A 173 -26.39 -4.91 4.47
N GLN A 174 -26.95 -3.74 4.17
CA GLN A 174 -26.26 -2.44 4.25
C GLN A 174 -26.79 -1.58 5.39
N LEU A 175 -25.93 -0.70 5.92
CA LEU A 175 -26.30 0.27 6.93
C LEU A 175 -27.17 1.41 6.35
N CYS A 176 -28.01 2.00 7.20
CA CYS A 176 -28.59 3.29 6.91
C CYS A 176 -27.57 4.39 7.25
N LEU A 177 -26.93 4.93 6.24
CA LEU A 177 -25.77 5.83 6.37
C LEU A 177 -26.13 7.25 6.85
N THR A 178 -27.43 7.60 6.85
CA THR A 178 -27.94 8.85 7.41
C THR A 178 -28.58 8.69 8.80
N ASN A 179 -28.45 7.51 9.41
CA ASN A 179 -28.93 7.24 10.78
C ASN A 179 -27.88 7.68 11.80
N GLU A 180 -28.26 8.58 12.71
CA GLU A 180 -27.37 9.14 13.73
C GLU A 180 -26.82 8.07 14.68
N ASP A 181 -27.62 7.06 15.07
CA ASP A 181 -27.15 5.98 15.94
C ASP A 181 -26.08 5.15 15.23
N ALA A 182 -26.23 4.91 13.93
CA ALA A 182 -25.24 4.19 13.13
C ALA A 182 -23.92 4.99 13.03
N VAL A 183 -24.00 6.32 12.84
CA VAL A 183 -22.81 7.18 12.83
C VAL A 183 -22.10 7.16 14.18
N ASN A 184 -22.84 7.33 15.29
CA ASN A 184 -22.27 7.36 16.63
C ASN A 184 -21.62 6.02 17.03
N GLU A 185 -22.26 4.90 16.69
CA GLU A 185 -21.69 3.58 16.93
C GLU A 185 -20.45 3.34 16.08
N ALA A 186 -20.44 3.78 14.81
CA ALA A 186 -19.27 3.69 13.96
C ALA A 186 -18.09 4.47 14.50
N ILE A 187 -18.30 5.72 14.95
CA ILE A 187 -17.27 6.54 15.61
C ILE A 187 -16.68 5.83 16.82
N LYS A 188 -17.56 5.30 17.70
CA LYS A 188 -17.13 4.57 18.88
C LYS A 188 -16.26 3.36 18.51
N ARG A 189 -16.66 2.55 17.53
CA ARG A 189 -15.93 1.37 17.07
C ARG A 189 -14.58 1.72 16.48
N VAL A 190 -14.51 2.74 15.64
CA VAL A 190 -13.23 3.20 15.08
C VAL A 190 -12.28 3.65 16.18
N LYS A 191 -12.76 4.38 17.20
CA LYS A 191 -11.94 4.74 18.37
C LYS A 191 -11.46 3.51 19.15
N GLU A 192 -12.28 2.48 19.30
CA GLU A 192 -11.89 1.21 19.91
C GLU A 192 -10.80 0.51 19.10
N TRP A 193 -10.92 0.47 17.78
CA TRP A 193 -9.88 -0.10 16.90
C TRP A 193 -8.55 0.65 17.00
N ILE A 194 -8.58 1.98 16.96
CA ILE A 194 -7.39 2.80 17.11
C ILE A 194 -6.66 2.51 18.43
N ARG A 195 -7.41 2.40 19.54
CA ARG A 195 -6.82 2.07 20.84
C ARG A 195 -6.25 0.66 20.89
N SER A 196 -6.87 -0.30 20.20
CA SER A 196 -6.39 -1.69 20.14
C SER A 196 -5.21 -1.87 19.19
N ARG A 197 -5.02 -0.98 18.24
CA ARG A 197 -3.97 -1.02 17.21
C ARG A 197 -3.31 0.34 17.00
N PRO A 198 -2.59 0.84 18.02
CA PRO A 198 -1.93 2.15 17.96
C PRO A 198 -0.79 2.21 16.92
N ASP A 199 -0.32 1.06 16.47
CA ASP A 199 0.65 0.91 15.38
C ASP A 199 0.06 1.19 14.00
N CYS A 200 -1.27 1.18 13.85
CA CYS A 200 -1.97 1.42 12.59
C CYS A 200 -2.37 2.89 12.43
N LYS A 201 -2.40 3.35 11.19
CA LYS A 201 -2.78 4.72 10.81
C LYS A 201 -3.98 4.79 9.87
N VAL A 202 -4.38 3.66 9.30
CA VAL A 202 -5.50 3.59 8.35
C VAL A 202 -6.51 2.57 8.84
N PHE A 203 -7.76 2.99 8.98
CA PHE A 203 -8.88 2.15 9.44
C PHE A 203 -10.00 2.17 8.41
N SER A 204 -10.49 0.98 8.05
CA SER A 204 -11.50 0.86 7.01
C SER A 204 -12.92 0.92 7.56
N VAL A 205 -13.72 1.81 6.98
CA VAL A 205 -15.17 1.92 7.19
C VAL A 205 -15.82 1.87 5.82
N ALA A 206 -16.19 0.69 5.37
CA ALA A 206 -16.64 0.44 4.01
C ALA A 206 -18.02 -0.22 3.96
N GLN A 207 -18.68 -0.12 2.82
CA GLN A 207 -19.89 -0.87 2.52
C GLN A 207 -19.64 -2.38 2.57
N ASN A 208 -20.69 -3.16 2.84
CA ASN A 208 -20.66 -4.62 2.70
C ASN A 208 -20.64 -5.05 1.23
N ASP A 209 -20.25 -6.30 1.01
CA ASP A 209 -20.28 -6.94 -0.31
C ASP A 209 -21.71 -7.33 -0.75
N TRP A 210 -22.60 -6.35 -0.74
CA TRP A 210 -24.01 -6.47 -1.13
C TRP A 210 -24.42 -5.27 -1.96
N SER A 211 -25.21 -5.49 -2.99
CA SER A 211 -25.66 -4.44 -3.91
C SER A 211 -26.83 -3.58 -3.41
N ASN A 212 -27.39 -3.87 -2.23
CA ASN A 212 -28.61 -3.25 -1.74
C ASN A 212 -28.31 -2.09 -0.78
N ASN A 213 -28.04 -0.90 -1.29
CA ASN A 213 -27.91 0.30 -0.46
C ASN A 213 -29.23 0.71 0.21
N CYS A 214 -29.14 1.50 1.28
CA CYS A 214 -30.32 2.02 1.97
C CYS A 214 -31.07 3.03 1.12
N THR A 215 -32.37 2.81 0.93
CA THR A 215 -33.26 3.68 0.15
C THR A 215 -34.28 4.43 1.02
N CYS A 216 -33.97 4.64 2.33
CA CYS A 216 -34.83 5.49 3.16
C CYS A 216 -34.86 6.93 2.62
N PRO A 217 -35.89 7.75 3.00
CA PRO A 217 -36.06 9.09 2.41
C PRO A 217 -34.78 9.95 2.49
N LYS A 218 -34.05 9.96 3.61
CA LYS A 218 -32.83 10.75 3.78
C LYS A 218 -31.67 10.25 2.92
N CYS A 219 -31.42 8.92 2.86
CA CYS A 219 -30.38 8.37 2.00
C CYS A 219 -30.70 8.65 0.53
N ARG A 220 -31.96 8.45 0.11
CA ARG A 220 -32.39 8.72 -1.27
C ARG A 220 -32.20 10.20 -1.64
N GLU A 221 -32.66 11.12 -0.81
CA GLU A 221 -32.49 12.55 -1.03
C GLU A 221 -31.01 12.93 -1.20
N THR A 222 -30.14 12.38 -0.36
CA THR A 222 -28.69 12.58 -0.47
C THR A 222 -28.16 12.03 -1.79
N ASP A 223 -28.49 10.79 -2.12
CA ASP A 223 -27.98 10.11 -3.31
C ASP A 223 -28.49 10.74 -4.61
N GLU A 224 -29.76 11.18 -4.65
CA GLU A 224 -30.33 11.90 -5.79
C GLU A 224 -29.67 13.26 -5.99
N LYS A 225 -29.43 14.02 -4.93
CA LYS A 225 -28.69 15.28 -4.98
C LYS A 225 -27.28 15.08 -5.51
N GLU A 226 -26.58 14.08 -5.03
CA GLU A 226 -25.20 13.76 -5.40
C GLU A 226 -25.11 13.01 -6.75
N GLY A 227 -26.21 12.51 -7.27
CA GLY A 227 -26.29 11.77 -8.54
C GLY A 227 -25.64 10.40 -8.50
N SER A 228 -25.37 9.88 -7.30
CA SER A 228 -24.78 8.57 -7.02
C SER A 228 -25.00 8.16 -5.56
N PRO A 229 -25.19 6.86 -5.26
CA PRO A 229 -25.22 6.34 -3.90
C PRO A 229 -23.89 6.51 -3.12
N SER A 230 -22.81 6.86 -3.79
CA SER A 230 -21.58 7.30 -3.12
C SER A 230 -21.77 8.55 -2.28
N GLY A 231 -22.81 9.36 -2.56
CA GLY A 231 -23.14 10.53 -1.77
C GLY A 231 -23.40 10.20 -0.30
N SER A 232 -24.27 9.25 -0.02
CA SER A 232 -24.54 8.82 1.35
C SER A 232 -23.35 8.14 2.01
N ILE A 233 -22.48 7.43 1.24
CA ILE A 233 -21.25 6.83 1.76
C ILE A 233 -20.27 7.92 2.19
N ILE A 234 -19.98 8.89 1.34
CA ILE A 234 -19.04 9.97 1.68
C ILE A 234 -19.60 10.86 2.80
N TYR A 235 -20.91 11.11 2.82
CA TYR A 235 -21.55 11.78 3.96
C TYR A 235 -21.27 11.07 5.28
N PHE A 236 -21.46 9.75 5.34
CA PHE A 236 -21.25 8.93 6.53
C PHE A 236 -19.78 8.91 6.94
N VAL A 237 -18.89 8.62 5.99
CA VAL A 237 -17.46 8.49 6.26
C VAL A 237 -16.85 9.82 6.67
N ASN A 238 -17.25 10.94 6.06
CA ASN A 238 -16.80 12.27 6.43
C ASN A 238 -17.14 12.62 7.88
N ARG A 239 -18.32 12.26 8.36
CA ARG A 239 -18.73 12.49 9.75
C ARG A 239 -17.87 11.70 10.74
N ILE A 240 -17.55 10.45 10.39
CA ILE A 240 -16.63 9.62 11.20
C ILE A 240 -15.23 10.24 11.17
N ALA A 241 -14.72 10.56 9.99
CA ALA A 241 -13.40 11.13 9.81
C ALA A 241 -13.21 12.45 10.55
N GLU A 242 -14.24 13.30 10.58
CA GLU A 242 -14.26 14.57 11.33
C GLU A 242 -14.12 14.36 12.84
N GLU A 243 -14.83 13.40 13.41
CA GLU A 243 -14.76 13.10 14.84
C GLU A 243 -13.45 12.39 15.24
N ILE A 244 -12.91 11.57 14.33
CA ILE A 244 -11.63 10.90 14.56
C ILE A 244 -10.47 11.89 14.50
N GLU A 245 -10.47 12.83 13.56
CA GLU A 245 -9.42 13.83 13.38
C GLU A 245 -9.20 14.69 14.64
N LYS A 246 -10.25 14.95 15.43
CA LYS A 246 -10.18 15.75 16.68
C LYS A 246 -9.25 15.12 17.73
N GLU A 247 -9.21 13.80 17.82
CA GLU A 247 -8.41 13.06 18.81
C GLU A 247 -7.18 12.39 18.19
N TYR A 248 -7.25 12.05 16.89
CA TYR A 248 -6.25 11.27 16.17
C TYR A 248 -5.94 11.91 14.80
N PRO A 249 -5.25 13.07 14.76
CA PRO A 249 -5.06 13.86 13.52
C PRO A 249 -4.24 13.12 12.44
N ASP A 250 -3.45 12.11 12.80
CA ASP A 250 -2.64 11.32 11.87
C ASP A 250 -3.35 10.08 11.33
N VAL A 251 -4.62 9.86 11.72
CA VAL A 251 -5.38 8.68 11.33
C VAL A 251 -6.21 8.98 10.07
N LEU A 252 -6.16 8.06 9.12
CA LEU A 252 -6.95 8.11 7.90
C LEU A 252 -8.08 7.08 7.96
N ILE A 253 -9.24 7.46 7.45
CA ILE A 253 -10.41 6.60 7.32
C ILE A 253 -10.54 6.16 5.87
N HIS A 254 -10.47 4.86 5.64
CA HIS A 254 -10.60 4.25 4.32
C HIS A 254 -12.04 3.84 4.03
N THR A 255 -12.48 4.00 2.79
CA THR A 255 -13.76 3.48 2.29
C THR A 255 -13.64 2.99 0.86
N PHE A 256 -14.64 2.22 0.39
CA PHE A 256 -14.72 1.77 -0.99
C PHE A 256 -15.59 2.70 -1.84
N ALA A 257 -15.21 2.79 -3.13
CA ALA A 257 -16.08 3.15 -4.24
C ALA A 257 -16.26 1.89 -5.10
N TYR A 258 -17.35 1.15 -4.85
CA TYR A 258 -17.52 -0.24 -5.31
C TYR A 258 -18.96 -0.53 -5.69
N GLN A 259 -19.16 -1.25 -6.79
CA GLN A 259 -20.49 -1.59 -7.29
C GLN A 259 -21.37 -0.33 -7.42
N TYR A 260 -22.47 -0.25 -6.66
CA TYR A 260 -23.46 0.84 -6.72
C TYR A 260 -22.86 2.22 -6.32
N SER A 261 -21.77 2.25 -5.57
CA SER A 261 -21.11 3.50 -5.13
C SER A 261 -19.88 3.87 -5.95
N ARG A 262 -19.59 3.17 -7.05
CA ARG A 262 -18.37 3.37 -7.85
C ARG A 262 -18.28 4.78 -8.46
N LYS A 263 -19.41 5.35 -8.89
CA LYS A 263 -19.48 6.69 -9.46
C LYS A 263 -19.26 7.75 -8.39
N ALA A 264 -18.40 8.74 -8.67
CA ALA A 264 -18.15 9.85 -7.76
C ALA A 264 -19.39 10.71 -7.52
N PRO A 265 -19.58 11.27 -6.31
CA PRO A 265 -20.65 12.21 -6.01
C PRO A 265 -20.37 13.58 -6.67
N LYS A 266 -21.42 14.39 -6.88
CA LYS A 266 -21.32 15.66 -7.60
C LYS A 266 -20.80 16.82 -6.74
N PHE A 267 -21.20 16.90 -5.49
CA PHE A 267 -20.99 18.08 -4.65
C PHE A 267 -20.21 17.78 -3.37
N ILE A 268 -20.45 16.62 -2.73
CA ILE A 268 -19.74 16.24 -1.52
C ILE A 268 -18.36 15.71 -1.86
N CYS A 269 -17.32 16.26 -1.24
CA CYS A 269 -15.96 15.75 -1.38
C CYS A 269 -15.54 14.94 -0.15
N PRO A 270 -14.73 13.90 -0.30
CA PRO A 270 -14.05 13.27 0.82
C PRO A 270 -13.20 14.28 1.58
N ARG A 271 -13.15 14.18 2.92
CA ARG A 271 -12.24 14.98 3.74
C ARG A 271 -10.78 14.61 3.46
N ASP A 272 -9.86 15.49 3.87
CA ASP A 272 -8.42 15.29 3.68
C ASP A 272 -7.87 14.03 4.36
N ASN A 273 -8.53 13.57 5.42
CA ASN A 273 -8.21 12.33 6.13
C ASN A 273 -9.05 11.12 5.69
N VAL A 274 -9.66 11.18 4.50
CA VAL A 274 -10.41 10.05 3.92
C VAL A 274 -9.67 9.49 2.70
N ILE A 275 -9.51 8.17 2.67
CA ILE A 275 -9.03 7.40 1.53
C ILE A 275 -10.22 6.78 0.82
N VAL A 276 -10.38 7.07 -0.46
CA VAL A 276 -11.34 6.36 -1.32
C VAL A 276 -10.60 5.30 -2.11
N ARG A 277 -11.05 4.05 -2.04
CA ARG A 277 -10.51 2.94 -2.82
C ARG A 277 -11.49 2.55 -3.91
N LEU A 278 -11.18 2.93 -5.14
CA LEU A 278 -11.99 2.64 -6.31
C LEU A 278 -11.71 1.22 -6.81
N CYS A 279 -12.76 0.43 -7.02
CA CYS A 279 -12.67 -0.96 -7.46
C CYS A 279 -13.04 -1.09 -8.93
N ASN A 280 -12.29 -1.93 -9.67
CA ASN A 280 -12.45 -2.14 -11.11
C ASN A 280 -12.97 -3.54 -11.49
N ILE A 281 -13.57 -4.24 -10.56
CA ILE A 281 -13.94 -5.66 -10.71
C ILE A 281 -14.77 -5.99 -11.98
N GLU A 282 -15.51 -5.01 -12.52
CA GLU A 282 -16.31 -5.17 -13.74
C GLU A 282 -15.54 -4.82 -15.02
N CYS A 283 -14.30 -4.35 -14.91
CA CYS A 283 -13.49 -3.99 -16.09
C CYS A 283 -13.05 -5.21 -16.86
N SER A 284 -12.86 -5.04 -18.17
CA SER A 284 -12.25 -6.06 -19.01
C SER A 284 -10.73 -6.07 -18.82
N TRP A 285 -10.15 -7.25 -18.62
CA TRP A 285 -8.71 -7.45 -18.41
C TRP A 285 -7.89 -7.42 -19.70
N ASP A 286 -8.56 -7.48 -20.85
CA ASP A 286 -7.97 -7.41 -22.18
C ASP A 286 -8.07 -6.04 -22.84
N GLU A 287 -8.68 -5.06 -22.18
CA GLU A 287 -8.83 -3.69 -22.65
C GLU A 287 -7.77 -2.76 -22.04
N ASN A 288 -7.10 -1.99 -22.89
CA ASN A 288 -6.18 -0.96 -22.44
C ASN A 288 -6.94 0.24 -21.85
N LEU A 289 -6.70 0.57 -20.58
CA LEU A 289 -7.32 1.73 -19.92
C LEU A 289 -7.08 3.06 -20.64
N ARG A 290 -6.01 3.19 -21.43
CA ARG A 290 -5.67 4.43 -22.17
C ARG A 290 -6.35 4.51 -23.54
N GLU A 291 -6.73 3.38 -24.10
CA GLU A 291 -7.37 3.32 -25.41
C GLU A 291 -8.89 3.46 -25.22
N LYS A 292 -9.40 4.69 -25.44
CA LYS A 292 -10.83 4.87 -25.63
C LYS A 292 -11.20 4.15 -26.91
N LYS A 293 -11.71 2.94 -26.85
CA LYS A 293 -12.42 2.35 -27.97
C LYS A 293 -13.66 3.23 -28.25
N ALA A 294 -13.54 4.12 -29.24
CA ALA A 294 -14.55 5.09 -29.62
C ALA A 294 -15.91 4.45 -30.01
N ASN A 295 -15.99 3.14 -30.08
CA ASN A 295 -17.12 2.38 -30.60
C ASN A 295 -17.88 1.56 -29.53
N SER A 296 -17.54 1.67 -28.25
CA SER A 296 -18.32 1.02 -27.18
C SER A 296 -18.55 1.99 -26.01
N PRO A 297 -19.58 2.85 -26.11
CA PRO A 297 -19.92 3.76 -25.00
C PRO A 297 -20.41 3.04 -23.74
N GLU A 298 -20.63 1.74 -23.80
CA GLU A 298 -21.11 0.87 -22.71
C GLU A 298 -20.01 0.00 -22.11
N SER A 299 -18.73 0.22 -22.45
CA SER A 299 -17.61 -0.52 -21.84
C SER A 299 -17.46 -0.11 -20.37
N TYR A 300 -17.53 -1.09 -19.46
CA TYR A 300 -17.22 -0.89 -18.03
C TYR A 300 -15.81 -0.30 -17.82
N THR A 301 -14.89 -0.60 -18.71
CA THR A 301 -13.53 -0.04 -18.71
C THR A 301 -13.54 1.46 -19.00
N ALA A 302 -14.34 1.92 -19.96
CA ALA A 302 -14.50 3.36 -20.26
C ALA A 302 -15.15 4.11 -19.08
N GLU A 303 -16.17 3.51 -18.45
CA GLU A 303 -16.81 4.04 -17.25
C GLU A 303 -15.82 4.14 -16.10
N PHE A 304 -14.98 3.13 -15.89
CA PHE A 304 -13.96 3.11 -14.85
C PHE A 304 -12.93 4.23 -15.03
N VAL A 305 -12.47 4.49 -16.26
CA VAL A 305 -11.57 5.61 -16.56
C VAL A 305 -12.23 6.95 -16.23
N GLY A 306 -13.53 7.09 -16.51
CA GLY A 306 -14.33 8.24 -16.07
C GLY A 306 -14.36 8.38 -14.55
N ASN A 307 -14.62 7.28 -13.85
CA ASN A 307 -14.66 7.25 -12.38
C ASN A 307 -13.30 7.59 -11.74
N ILE A 308 -12.16 7.07 -12.27
CA ILE A 308 -10.82 7.47 -11.81
C ILE A 308 -10.64 8.98 -11.94
N THR A 309 -11.05 9.54 -13.10
CA THR A 309 -10.89 10.97 -13.36
C THR A 309 -11.73 11.80 -12.39
N ASP A 310 -12.97 11.40 -12.14
CA ASP A 310 -13.87 12.16 -11.29
C ASP A 310 -13.52 12.05 -9.80
N TRP A 311 -13.19 10.86 -9.32
CA TRP A 311 -12.68 10.69 -7.96
C TRP A 311 -11.34 11.40 -7.75
N GLY A 312 -10.45 11.38 -8.75
CA GLY A 312 -9.16 12.07 -8.69
C GLY A 312 -9.26 13.59 -8.56
N LYS A 313 -10.37 14.20 -8.99
CA LYS A 313 -10.62 15.65 -8.83
C LYS A 313 -11.02 16.04 -7.41
N ILE A 314 -11.66 15.13 -6.68
CA ILE A 314 -12.30 15.44 -5.38
C ILE A 314 -11.65 14.73 -4.19
N SER A 315 -10.78 13.74 -4.42
CA SER A 315 -10.14 12.95 -3.39
C SER A 315 -8.67 13.30 -3.25
N LYS A 316 -8.22 13.61 -2.06
CA LYS A 316 -6.78 13.78 -1.76
C LYS A 316 -6.02 12.46 -1.78
N HIS A 317 -6.68 11.38 -1.35
CA HIS A 317 -6.15 10.03 -1.32
C HIS A 317 -7.06 9.09 -2.11
N LEU A 318 -6.63 8.72 -3.30
CA LEU A 318 -7.33 7.77 -4.16
C LEU A 318 -6.48 6.50 -4.30
N TYR A 319 -7.06 5.36 -3.89
CA TYR A 319 -6.48 4.05 -4.06
C TYR A 319 -7.27 3.26 -5.10
N ILE A 320 -6.60 2.32 -5.73
CA ILE A 320 -7.24 1.45 -6.72
C ILE A 320 -7.21 0.01 -6.20
N TRP A 321 -8.31 -0.68 -6.35
CA TRP A 321 -8.38 -2.13 -6.24
C TRP A 321 -8.51 -2.70 -7.64
N ASP A 322 -7.37 -3.16 -8.16
CA ASP A 322 -7.24 -3.75 -9.47
C ASP A 322 -7.14 -5.27 -9.37
#